data_977a79c2ff2b3ccc3acb8232d5624c9b
#
_entry.id   977a79c2ff2b3ccc3acb8232d5624c9b
#
_cell.length_a   1.000
_cell.length_b   1.000
_cell.length_c   1.000
_cell.angle_alpha   90.00
_cell.angle_beta   90.00
_cell.angle_gamma   90.00
#
_symmetry.space_group_name_H-M   'P 1'
#
loop_
_entity.id
_entity.type
_entity.pdbx_description
1 polymer ?
#
loop_
_entity_poly.entity_id
_entity_poly.type
_entity_poly.pdbx_seq_one_letter_code
_entity_poly.pdbx_strand_id
1 'polypeptide(L)'
;MSVVIRPAVRTDAQQILTFITELAAYERARHEVLATLQDIERSLFDEHSTVQCLIGERDGRAIGFAVYFQSYSTWLGRSGIYLEDLYITPDQRGDGAGKQMLRYIAREAVAHGWGRLEWSVLDWNEPAIKFYESLGAQPQDEWVRYRLEGEQLQAFARDGLPV
;
A
#
# COMPACT_ATOMS: atom_id res chain seq x y z
N MET A 1 6.86 15.77 17.76
CA MET A 1 8.12 15.44 17.07
C MET A 1 7.85 14.90 15.69
N SER A 2 8.76 15.16 14.75
CA SER A 2 8.58 14.71 13.37
C SER A 2 8.77 13.22 13.25
N VAL A 3 8.11 12.63 12.26
CA VAL A 3 8.31 11.24 11.88
C VAL A 3 9.55 11.15 10.97
N VAL A 4 10.36 10.12 11.18
CA VAL A 4 11.46 9.76 10.28
C VAL A 4 10.94 8.65 9.36
N ILE A 5 11.07 8.85 8.05
CA ILE A 5 10.61 7.89 7.06
C ILE A 5 11.83 7.26 6.41
N ARG A 6 11.89 5.94 6.39
CA ARG A 6 13.00 5.20 5.79
C ARG A 6 12.51 4.00 5.00
N PRO A 7 13.27 3.54 4.00
CA PRO A 7 12.99 2.25 3.40
C PRO A 7 13.04 1.14 4.44
N ALA A 8 12.13 0.17 4.32
CA ALA A 8 12.14 -1.01 5.17
C ALA A 8 13.33 -1.92 4.80
N VAL A 9 13.80 -2.68 5.77
CA VAL A 9 14.83 -3.71 5.59
C VAL A 9 14.28 -5.05 6.06
N ARG A 10 14.97 -6.14 5.70
CA ARG A 10 14.47 -7.51 5.97
C ARG A 10 14.12 -7.74 7.43
N THR A 11 14.85 -7.14 8.36
CA THR A 11 14.58 -7.29 9.79
C THR A 11 13.29 -6.59 10.23
N ASP A 12 12.70 -5.76 9.39
CA ASP A 12 11.38 -5.14 9.66
C ASP A 12 10.22 -6.07 9.35
N ALA A 13 10.45 -7.24 8.74
CA ALA A 13 9.38 -8.08 8.21
C ALA A 13 8.31 -8.45 9.26
N GLN A 14 8.72 -8.78 10.48
CA GLN A 14 7.75 -9.10 11.54
C GLN A 14 6.90 -7.88 11.92
N GLN A 15 7.51 -6.71 12.01
CA GLN A 15 6.77 -5.47 12.30
C GLN A 15 5.80 -5.15 11.18
N ILE A 16 6.21 -5.36 9.93
CA ILE A 16 5.36 -5.15 8.76
C ILE A 16 4.15 -6.08 8.83
N LEU A 17 4.36 -7.37 9.10
CA LEU A 17 3.26 -8.32 9.22
C LEU A 17 2.29 -7.93 10.34
N THR A 18 2.81 -7.44 11.46
CA THR A 18 2.00 -6.93 12.56
C THR A 18 1.15 -5.74 12.08
N PHE A 19 1.73 -4.78 11.39
CA PHE A 19 0.99 -3.63 10.86
C PHE A 19 -0.07 -4.03 9.83
N ILE A 20 0.25 -4.98 8.95
CA ILE A 20 -0.72 -5.53 7.98
C ILE A 20 -1.93 -6.10 8.72
N THR A 21 -1.68 -6.86 9.78
CA THR A 21 -2.72 -7.48 10.59
C THR A 21 -3.58 -6.43 11.30
N GLU A 22 -2.95 -5.40 11.87
CA GLU A 22 -3.67 -4.31 12.54
C GLU A 22 -4.52 -3.51 11.55
N LEU A 23 -3.99 -3.19 10.38
CA LEU A 23 -4.72 -2.50 9.33
C LEU A 23 -5.91 -3.33 8.86
N ALA A 24 -5.71 -4.62 8.63
CA ALA A 24 -6.78 -5.53 8.20
C ALA A 24 -7.89 -5.61 9.25
N ALA A 25 -7.55 -5.62 10.54
CA ALA A 25 -8.53 -5.58 11.62
C ALA A 25 -9.34 -4.28 11.60
N TYR A 26 -8.69 -3.16 11.40
CA TYR A 26 -9.38 -1.87 11.24
C TYR A 26 -10.33 -1.89 10.05
N GLU A 27 -9.92 -2.50 8.95
CA GLU A 27 -10.71 -2.61 7.72
C GLU A 27 -11.76 -3.74 7.76
N ARG A 28 -11.93 -4.39 8.94
CA ARG A 28 -12.89 -5.49 9.16
C ARG A 28 -12.60 -6.71 8.28
N ALA A 29 -11.34 -6.93 7.95
CA ALA A 29 -10.90 -7.98 7.04
C ALA A 29 -9.72 -8.79 7.59
N ARG A 30 -9.61 -8.91 8.93
CA ARG A 30 -8.50 -9.64 9.58
C ARG A 30 -8.35 -11.06 9.03
N HIS A 31 -9.48 -11.72 8.75
CA HIS A 31 -9.51 -13.08 8.22
C HIS A 31 -8.97 -13.21 6.79
N GLU A 32 -8.85 -12.10 6.08
CA GLU A 32 -8.29 -12.08 4.72
C GLU A 32 -6.74 -12.16 4.72
N VAL A 33 -6.10 -11.95 5.86
CA VAL A 33 -4.63 -11.97 5.92
C VAL A 33 -4.15 -13.41 5.97
N LEU A 34 -3.66 -13.87 4.84
CA LEU A 34 -3.10 -15.22 4.67
C LEU A 34 -1.57 -15.22 4.63
N ALA A 35 -0.96 -14.04 4.49
CA ALA A 35 0.48 -13.90 4.38
C ALA A 35 1.18 -14.37 5.66
N THR A 36 2.23 -15.15 5.47
CA THR A 36 3.14 -15.58 6.55
C THR A 36 4.33 -14.62 6.62
N LEU A 37 5.11 -14.73 7.70
CA LEU A 37 6.36 -13.99 7.82
C LEU A 37 7.29 -14.27 6.64
N GLN A 38 7.40 -15.54 6.22
CA GLN A 38 8.22 -15.91 5.07
C GLN A 38 7.72 -15.28 3.76
N ASP A 39 6.40 -15.18 3.59
CA ASP A 39 5.83 -14.52 2.42
C ASP A 39 6.25 -13.05 2.37
N ILE A 40 6.19 -12.35 3.50
CA ILE A 40 6.59 -10.95 3.59
C ILE A 40 8.09 -10.80 3.32
N GLU A 41 8.92 -11.64 3.92
CA GLU A 41 10.36 -11.62 3.70
C GLU A 41 10.71 -11.79 2.22
N ARG A 42 10.12 -12.78 1.56
CA ARG A 42 10.40 -13.06 0.16
C ARG A 42 9.86 -11.99 -0.78
N SER A 43 8.61 -11.62 -0.61
CA SER A 43 7.96 -10.71 -1.56
C SER A 43 8.48 -9.28 -1.48
N LEU A 44 8.92 -8.83 -0.30
CA LEU A 44 9.38 -7.45 -0.13
C LEU A 44 10.91 -7.31 -0.25
N PHE A 45 11.68 -8.33 0.12
CA PHE A 45 13.13 -8.16 0.32
C PHE A 45 14.01 -9.04 -0.55
N ASP A 46 13.45 -9.98 -1.29
CA ASP A 46 14.24 -10.76 -2.23
C ASP A 46 14.67 -9.93 -3.44
N GLU A 47 15.72 -10.37 -4.09
CA GLU A 47 16.41 -9.65 -5.16
C GLU A 47 15.48 -9.15 -6.28
N HIS A 48 14.45 -9.92 -6.59
CA HIS A 48 13.52 -9.59 -7.69
C HIS A 48 12.24 -8.89 -7.23
N SER A 49 12.21 -8.41 -6.00
CA SER A 49 11.02 -7.69 -5.52
C SER A 49 10.79 -6.42 -6.31
N THR A 50 9.54 -6.23 -6.71
CA THR A 50 9.07 -5.02 -7.40
C THR A 50 8.25 -4.13 -6.46
N VAL A 51 8.16 -4.50 -5.20
CA VAL A 51 7.34 -3.82 -4.19
C VAL A 51 8.24 -3.02 -3.28
N GLN A 52 7.84 -1.78 -2.99
CA GLN A 52 8.55 -0.91 -2.07
C GLN A 52 7.81 -0.85 -0.74
N CYS A 53 8.56 -0.76 0.34
CA CYS A 53 7.99 -0.61 1.68
C CYS A 53 8.76 0.45 2.45
N LEU A 54 8.01 1.31 3.14
CA LEU A 54 8.56 2.34 4.02
C LEU A 54 8.15 2.06 5.46
N ILE A 55 9.03 2.39 6.38
CA ILE A 55 8.73 2.44 7.82
C ILE A 55 8.76 3.89 8.26
N GLY A 56 7.73 4.30 9.02
CA GLY A 56 7.74 5.57 9.73
C GLY A 56 8.13 5.32 11.18
N GLU A 57 9.06 6.11 11.68
CA GLU A 57 9.56 6.00 13.06
C GLU A 57 9.42 7.32 13.78
N ARG A 58 9.18 7.22 15.08
CA ARG A 58 9.24 8.34 16.00
C ARG A 58 9.96 7.88 17.26
N ASP A 59 11.01 8.61 17.63
CA ASP A 59 11.86 8.25 18.77
C ASP A 59 12.39 6.81 18.70
N GLY A 60 12.79 6.37 17.50
CA GLY A 60 13.33 5.03 17.28
C GLY A 60 12.30 3.90 17.29
N ARG A 61 11.02 4.22 17.42
CA ARG A 61 9.94 3.24 17.43
C ARG A 61 9.18 3.29 16.09
N ALA A 62 8.96 2.14 15.49
CA ALA A 62 8.11 2.05 14.30
C ALA A 62 6.67 2.40 14.66
N ILE A 63 6.09 3.36 13.96
CA ILE A 63 4.72 3.85 14.20
C ILE A 63 3.81 3.65 13.01
N GLY A 64 4.33 3.19 11.88
CA GLY A 64 3.53 2.94 10.70
C GLY A 64 4.35 2.46 9.53
N PHE A 65 3.66 2.15 8.44
CA PHE A 65 4.30 1.65 7.23
C PHE A 65 3.50 2.05 6.00
N ALA A 66 4.14 1.94 4.85
CA ALA A 66 3.47 2.05 3.55
C ALA A 66 4.05 1.02 2.60
N VAL A 67 3.20 0.45 1.76
CA VAL A 67 3.59 -0.50 0.70
C VAL A 67 3.08 0.04 -0.61
N TYR A 68 3.94 0.12 -1.61
CA TYR A 68 3.57 0.65 -2.91
C TYR A 68 4.40 0.01 -4.02
N PHE A 69 3.93 0.14 -5.26
CA PHE A 69 4.60 -0.42 -6.42
C PHE A 69 4.31 0.42 -7.65
N GLN A 70 5.11 0.21 -8.69
CA GLN A 70 4.98 0.93 -9.95
C GLN A 70 3.75 0.47 -10.71
N SER A 71 2.93 1.42 -11.11
CA SER A 71 1.78 1.22 -12.01
C SER A 71 2.07 1.85 -13.38
N TYR A 72 1.13 1.74 -14.31
CA TYR A 72 1.29 2.33 -15.63
C TYR A 72 -0.04 2.88 -16.15
N SER A 73 0.02 4.03 -16.81
CA SER A 73 -1.13 4.62 -17.50
C SER A 73 -0.86 4.72 -18.97
N THR A 74 -1.65 4.02 -19.78
CA THR A 74 -1.58 4.16 -21.23
C THR A 74 -2.06 5.54 -21.69
N TRP A 75 -2.98 6.15 -20.95
CA TRP A 75 -3.48 7.49 -21.28
C TRP A 75 -2.39 8.55 -21.16
N LEU A 76 -1.53 8.41 -20.15
CA LEU A 76 -0.42 9.35 -19.97
C LEU A 76 0.85 8.89 -20.68
N GLY A 77 0.94 7.63 -21.08
CA GLY A 77 2.19 7.06 -21.59
C GLY A 77 3.30 7.08 -20.55
N ARG A 78 2.95 6.98 -19.28
CA ARG A 78 3.87 7.06 -18.14
C ARG A 78 3.51 6.08 -17.07
N SER A 79 4.52 5.69 -16.31
CA SER A 79 4.31 4.98 -15.05
C SER A 79 3.72 5.89 -13.99
N GLY A 80 3.24 5.29 -12.94
CA GLY A 80 2.79 5.94 -11.72
C GLY A 80 3.13 5.06 -10.53
N ILE A 81 2.56 5.39 -9.39
CA ILE A 81 2.67 4.59 -8.18
C ILE A 81 1.26 4.19 -7.75
N TYR A 82 1.10 2.93 -7.38
CA TYR A 82 -0.08 2.44 -6.68
C TYR A 82 0.30 2.15 -5.23
N LEU A 83 -0.38 2.81 -4.32
CA LEU A 83 -0.21 2.61 -2.88
C LEU A 83 -1.15 1.49 -2.44
N GLU A 84 -0.56 0.37 -2.00
CA GLU A 84 -1.32 -0.78 -1.52
C GLU A 84 -1.80 -0.55 -0.10
N ASP A 85 -0.89 -0.17 0.81
CA ASP A 85 -1.21 0.06 2.22
C ASP A 85 -0.55 1.32 2.74
N LEU A 86 -1.27 2.03 3.60
CA LEU A 86 -0.76 3.12 4.43
C LEU A 86 -1.39 2.99 5.81
N TYR A 87 -0.57 2.83 6.83
CA TYR A 87 -1.06 2.63 8.20
C TYR A 87 -0.18 3.36 9.21
N ILE A 88 -0.82 4.05 10.12
CA ILE A 88 -0.20 4.67 11.29
C ILE A 88 -0.91 4.11 12.53
N THR A 89 -0.17 3.71 13.54
CA THR A 89 -0.76 3.21 14.79
C THR A 89 -1.70 4.24 15.41
N PRO A 90 -2.82 3.82 16.01
CA PRO A 90 -3.84 4.75 16.48
C PRO A 90 -3.33 5.83 17.43
N ASP A 91 -2.41 5.47 18.33
CA ASP A 91 -1.83 6.39 19.32
C ASP A 91 -0.90 7.44 18.70
N GLN A 92 -0.53 7.28 17.43
CA GLN A 92 0.40 8.16 16.73
C GLN A 92 -0.25 8.94 15.59
N ARG A 93 -1.56 8.89 15.51
CA ARG A 93 -2.34 9.63 14.49
C ARG A 93 -2.62 11.05 14.94
N GLY A 94 -2.97 11.90 13.96
CA GLY A 94 -3.46 13.26 14.23
C GLY A 94 -2.39 14.34 14.14
N ASP A 95 -1.13 14.01 13.95
CA ASP A 95 -0.04 14.98 13.84
C ASP A 95 0.72 14.93 12.50
N GLY A 96 0.08 14.34 11.49
CA GLY A 96 0.57 14.44 10.11
C GLY A 96 1.51 13.34 9.64
N ALA A 97 1.73 12.28 10.41
CA ALA A 97 2.64 11.20 10.01
C ALA A 97 2.22 10.54 8.69
N GLY A 98 0.94 10.21 8.53
CA GLY A 98 0.42 9.64 7.29
C GLY A 98 0.59 10.56 6.10
N LYS A 99 0.34 11.85 6.30
CA LYS A 99 0.53 12.87 5.26
C LYS A 99 1.99 12.97 4.83
N GLN A 100 2.91 12.89 5.78
CA GLN A 100 4.34 12.92 5.47
C GLN A 100 4.77 11.69 4.68
N MET A 101 4.25 10.51 5.02
CA MET A 101 4.54 9.28 4.27
C MET A 101 4.01 9.37 2.84
N LEU A 102 2.78 9.84 2.67
CA LEU A 102 2.21 10.05 1.33
C LEU A 102 3.03 11.07 0.51
N ARG A 103 3.47 12.13 1.16
CA ARG A 103 4.30 13.15 0.49
C ARG A 103 5.64 12.58 0.05
N TYR A 104 6.24 11.71 0.86
CA TYR A 104 7.48 11.02 0.50
C TYR A 104 7.27 10.23 -0.80
N ILE A 105 6.20 9.45 -0.87
CA ILE A 105 5.88 8.63 -2.05
C ILE A 105 5.56 9.51 -3.26
N ALA A 106 4.81 10.59 -3.06
CA ALA A 106 4.51 11.54 -4.13
C ALA A 106 5.78 12.17 -4.72
N ARG A 107 6.76 12.49 -3.87
CA ARG A 107 8.05 13.00 -4.32
C ARG A 107 8.82 11.99 -5.16
N GLU A 108 8.73 10.72 -4.82
CA GLU A 108 9.33 9.66 -5.65
C GLU A 108 8.70 9.64 -7.05
N ALA A 109 7.38 9.69 -7.13
CA ALA A 109 6.68 9.71 -8.41
C ALA A 109 7.13 10.91 -9.26
N VAL A 110 7.17 12.10 -8.67
CA VAL A 110 7.60 13.31 -9.36
C VAL A 110 9.05 13.22 -9.82
N ALA A 111 9.93 12.70 -8.96
CA ALA A 111 11.36 12.55 -9.29
C ALA A 111 11.60 11.61 -10.47
N HIS A 112 10.74 10.59 -10.65
CA HIS A 112 10.81 9.67 -11.78
C HIS A 112 10.12 10.20 -13.04
N GLY A 113 9.45 11.34 -12.96
CA GLY A 113 8.63 11.84 -14.08
C GLY A 113 7.33 11.05 -14.27
N TRP A 114 6.88 10.35 -13.24
CA TRP A 114 5.65 9.56 -13.25
C TRP A 114 4.44 10.45 -12.98
N GLY A 115 3.28 10.07 -13.55
CA GLY A 115 2.15 10.98 -13.64
C GLY A 115 1.04 10.80 -12.62
N ARG A 116 1.04 9.71 -11.85
CA ARG A 116 -0.05 9.41 -10.92
C ARG A 116 0.45 8.78 -9.63
N LEU A 117 -0.29 9.05 -8.56
CA LEU A 117 -0.26 8.31 -7.31
C LEU A 117 -1.69 7.93 -7.00
N GLU A 118 -1.97 6.63 -6.95
CA GLU A 118 -3.31 6.10 -6.81
C GLU A 118 -3.40 5.11 -5.67
N TRP A 119 -4.59 5.01 -5.06
CA TRP A 119 -4.88 4.05 -3.99
C TRP A 119 -6.37 3.80 -3.95
N SER A 120 -6.78 2.84 -3.12
CA SER A 120 -8.18 2.54 -2.87
C SER A 120 -8.52 2.80 -1.41
N VAL A 121 -9.78 3.09 -1.14
CA VAL A 121 -10.31 3.28 0.21
C VAL A 121 -11.65 2.56 0.29
N LEU A 122 -11.93 1.97 1.45
CA LEU A 122 -13.24 1.40 1.71
C LEU A 122 -14.30 2.51 1.72
N ASP A 123 -15.44 2.24 1.09
CA ASP A 123 -16.47 3.26 0.89
C ASP A 123 -17.10 3.79 2.18
N TRP A 124 -16.98 3.06 3.27
CA TRP A 124 -17.46 3.46 4.59
C TRP A 124 -16.42 4.22 5.43
N ASN A 125 -15.15 4.31 4.96
CA ASN A 125 -14.06 4.90 5.73
C ASN A 125 -14.03 6.42 5.57
N GLU A 126 -15.00 7.08 6.16
CA GLU A 126 -15.19 8.52 6.04
C GLU A 126 -13.99 9.37 6.48
N PRO A 127 -13.31 9.07 7.60
CA PRO A 127 -12.15 9.86 8.00
C PRO A 127 -11.02 9.81 6.97
N ALA A 128 -10.76 8.63 6.39
CA ALA A 128 -9.74 8.48 5.36
C ALA A 128 -10.13 9.22 4.07
N ILE A 129 -11.39 9.10 3.66
CA ILE A 129 -11.90 9.79 2.47
C ILE A 129 -11.70 11.30 2.61
N LYS A 130 -12.09 11.89 3.73
CA LYS A 130 -11.90 13.33 3.99
C LYS A 130 -10.43 13.72 3.98
N PHE A 131 -9.58 12.88 4.56
CA PHE A 131 -8.15 13.12 4.56
C PHE A 131 -7.61 13.16 3.12
N TYR A 132 -7.96 12.18 2.28
CA TYR A 132 -7.49 12.13 0.90
C TYR A 132 -8.01 13.32 0.08
N GLU A 133 -9.26 13.67 0.22
CA GLU A 133 -9.83 14.82 -0.47
C GLU A 133 -9.17 16.13 -0.05
N SER A 134 -8.77 16.24 1.22
CA SER A 134 -8.05 17.43 1.71
C SER A 134 -6.68 17.61 1.05
N LEU A 135 -6.12 16.54 0.49
CA LEU A 135 -4.85 16.59 -0.25
C LEU A 135 -5.03 16.97 -1.72
N GLY A 136 -6.27 17.08 -2.18
CA GLY A 136 -6.59 17.32 -3.59
C GLY A 136 -6.80 16.05 -4.41
N ALA A 137 -6.82 14.89 -3.77
CA ALA A 137 -7.12 13.64 -4.47
C ALA A 137 -8.61 13.59 -4.84
N GLN A 138 -8.90 13.01 -5.99
CA GLN A 138 -10.27 12.94 -6.51
C GLN A 138 -10.68 11.47 -6.68
N PRO A 139 -11.86 11.09 -6.18
CA PRO A 139 -12.33 9.71 -6.34
C PRO A 139 -12.61 9.40 -7.80
N GLN A 140 -12.22 8.20 -8.23
CA GLN A 140 -12.48 7.68 -9.56
C GLN A 140 -13.64 6.68 -9.48
N ASP A 141 -14.78 7.12 -8.97
CA ASP A 141 -15.89 6.27 -8.56
C ASP A 141 -16.71 5.68 -9.71
N GLU A 142 -16.49 6.15 -10.93
CA GLU A 142 -17.08 5.54 -12.13
C GLU A 142 -16.40 4.22 -12.53
N TRP A 143 -15.22 3.92 -11.96
CA TRP A 143 -14.47 2.69 -12.21
C TRP A 143 -14.76 1.67 -11.12
N VAL A 144 -15.14 0.46 -11.51
CA VAL A 144 -15.36 -0.65 -10.59
C VAL A 144 -14.23 -1.66 -10.80
N ARG A 145 -13.53 -1.99 -9.71
CA ARG A 145 -12.46 -2.97 -9.75
C ARG A 145 -13.03 -4.38 -9.77
N TYR A 146 -12.55 -5.20 -10.69
CA TYR A 146 -12.87 -6.63 -10.76
C TYR A 146 -11.68 -7.43 -10.28
N ARG A 147 -11.95 -8.55 -9.63
CA ARG A 147 -10.94 -9.46 -9.10
C ARG A 147 -11.26 -10.88 -9.49
N LEU A 148 -10.24 -11.60 -9.95
CA LEU A 148 -10.29 -13.03 -10.18
C LEU A 148 -9.17 -13.64 -9.35
N GLU A 149 -9.50 -14.52 -8.41
CA GLU A 149 -8.53 -15.06 -7.47
C GLU A 149 -8.83 -16.52 -7.11
N GLY A 150 -7.90 -17.18 -6.42
CA GLY A 150 -8.06 -18.53 -5.91
C GLY A 150 -8.31 -19.55 -7.00
N GLU A 151 -9.20 -20.49 -6.72
CA GLU A 151 -9.54 -21.56 -7.66
C GLU A 151 -10.13 -21.04 -8.97
N GLN A 152 -10.88 -19.95 -8.92
CA GLN A 152 -11.46 -19.35 -10.12
C GLN A 152 -10.38 -18.82 -11.05
N LEU A 153 -9.33 -18.20 -10.50
CA LEU A 153 -8.18 -17.76 -11.28
C LEU A 153 -7.47 -18.96 -11.93
N GLN A 154 -7.22 -20.00 -11.13
CA GLN A 154 -6.55 -21.21 -11.62
C GLN A 154 -7.34 -21.90 -12.73
N ALA A 155 -8.64 -22.05 -12.53
CA ALA A 155 -9.51 -22.69 -13.52
C ALA A 155 -9.57 -21.87 -14.81
N PHE A 156 -9.72 -20.56 -14.71
CA PHE A 156 -9.77 -19.71 -15.89
C PHE A 156 -8.46 -19.75 -16.68
N ALA A 157 -7.33 -19.80 -16.00
CA ALA A 157 -6.03 -19.91 -16.65
C ALA A 157 -5.85 -21.19 -17.45
N ARG A 158 -6.55 -22.26 -17.07
CA ARG A 158 -6.52 -23.55 -17.78
C ARG A 158 -7.55 -23.67 -18.90
N ASP A 159 -8.63 -22.86 -18.84
CA ASP A 159 -9.72 -22.95 -19.81
C ASP A 159 -9.24 -22.59 -21.21
N GLY A 160 -9.68 -23.40 -22.20
CA GLY A 160 -9.33 -23.15 -23.58
C GLY A 160 -7.89 -23.47 -23.93
N LEU A 161 -7.07 -23.94 -23.00
CA LEU A 161 -5.72 -24.40 -23.30
C LEU A 161 -5.80 -25.78 -23.97
N PRO A 162 -4.99 -26.01 -25.02
CA PRO A 162 -4.88 -27.35 -25.57
C PRO A 162 -4.36 -28.29 -24.48
N VAL A 163 -5.01 -29.41 -24.33
CA VAL A 163 -4.63 -30.39 -23.33
C VAL A 163 -3.53 -31.27 -23.92
#